data_fb8d2bed9a5eac7b2d4ff200edc6e001
#
_entry.id   fb8d2bed9a5eac7b2d4ff200edc6e001
#
_cell.length_a   1.000
_cell.length_b   1.000
_cell.length_c   1.000
_cell.angle_alpha   90.00
_cell.angle_beta   90.00
_cell.angle_gamma   90.00
#
_symmetry.space_group_name_H-M   'P 1'
#
loop_
_entity.id
_entity.type
_entity.pdbx_description
1 polymer ?
#
loop_
_entity_poly.entity_id
_entity_poly.type
_entity_poly.pdbx_seq_one_letter_code
_entity_poly.pdbx_strand_id
1 'polypeptide(L)'
;MKKTLLILSSLLVGFTGYSQYEGFENWTQQNTLILDDYRSSLNEGQAVAGSTSQSLDANMGNYSVRLETVLYMSDTVFGYFISGDPDNMTPGQQVTLNDVDSVIGYYKADIQPNDSVLFICATTFLSNPSGGGTYFLTQSQSNWTRFAFYIGAPVSDSLMIGAATGNPLADFRGIPGTWIQFDDIQLKSSTGVTQNILNNSFENWSTVTWDDLDNWQTFNQWAIGEPVMPVVKSTDAYSGNYAIELNVLLNSNGDTLWGAATNGFFGESYWGGGEPFTSSPVAVEFYYQYMPVGADTCNVSFEFKKTGFPSEWAGGGFFNTVPSYTLFTNPISLSNTPDTLMINLWTGRNIGSKLVVDDINFIYPVGVSELLIVEKLVAYPNPVKDVLNLRFELKADKKVIVNLIDVTGKQLSTFDFGHLNQGVYNQTFNTANFDSGIYFIEFVIDDEKMVERFIVQ
;
A
#
# COMPACT_ATOMS: atom_id res chain seq x y z
N MET A 1 -40.53 37.39 44.15
CA MET A 1 -39.08 37.36 43.89
C MET A 1 -38.70 35.94 43.45
N LYS A 2 -38.57 35.73 42.15
CA LYS A 2 -38.17 34.43 41.57
C LYS A 2 -36.64 34.39 41.49
N LYS A 3 -36.00 33.46 42.19
CA LYS A 3 -34.56 33.19 42.06
C LYS A 3 -34.35 32.33 40.79
N THR A 4 -33.74 32.92 39.80
CA THR A 4 -33.29 32.22 38.59
C THR A 4 -31.97 31.52 38.96
N LEU A 5 -32.00 30.19 38.93
CA LEU A 5 -30.80 29.35 39.09
C LEU A 5 -30.07 29.30 37.74
N LEU A 6 -28.93 29.95 37.64
CA LEU A 6 -28.06 29.83 36.51
C LEU A 6 -27.27 28.51 36.65
N ILE A 7 -27.60 27.53 35.86
CA ILE A 7 -26.79 26.32 35.69
C ILE A 7 -25.64 26.69 34.72
N LEU A 8 -24.45 26.87 35.26
CA LEU A 8 -23.23 26.97 34.48
C LEU A 8 -22.85 25.54 34.03
N SER A 9 -23.18 25.18 32.79
CA SER A 9 -22.62 23.99 32.17
C SER A 9 -21.13 24.25 31.92
N SER A 10 -20.25 23.63 32.70
CA SER A 10 -18.84 23.56 32.40
C SER A 10 -18.67 22.72 31.12
N LEU A 11 -18.35 23.38 30.00
CA LEU A 11 -17.84 22.71 28.83
C LEU A 11 -16.47 22.11 29.20
N LEU A 12 -16.40 20.81 29.42
CA LEU A 12 -15.14 20.10 29.41
C LEU A 12 -14.64 20.11 27.94
N VAL A 13 -13.74 21.01 27.63
CA VAL A 13 -12.95 20.93 26.40
C VAL A 13 -11.91 19.84 26.66
N GLY A 14 -12.23 18.62 26.27
CA GLY A 14 -11.25 17.56 26.19
C GLY A 14 -10.24 17.93 25.11
N PHE A 15 -8.98 18.06 25.46
CA PHE A 15 -7.91 18.17 24.46
C PHE A 15 -7.76 16.78 23.84
N THR A 16 -7.89 16.67 22.53
CA THR A 16 -7.56 15.48 21.74
C THR A 16 -6.16 15.68 21.16
N GLY A 17 -5.29 14.68 21.28
CA GLY A 17 -4.02 14.64 20.59
C GLY A 17 -4.27 14.13 19.18
N TYR A 18 -3.88 14.91 18.17
CA TYR A 18 -3.87 14.50 16.78
C TYR A 18 -2.49 13.96 16.43
N SER A 19 -2.46 12.83 15.73
CA SER A 19 -1.25 12.34 15.10
C SER A 19 -1.58 12.07 13.62
N GLN A 20 -1.03 12.90 12.74
CA GLN A 20 -1.07 12.63 11.30
C GLN A 20 -0.37 11.27 11.08
N TYR A 21 -1.10 10.35 10.46
CA TYR A 21 -0.59 9.02 10.15
C TYR A 21 -0.10 8.97 8.71
N GLU A 22 -0.89 9.46 7.77
CA GLU A 22 -0.57 9.46 6.35
C GLU A 22 -1.15 10.72 5.68
N GLY A 23 -0.30 11.45 4.97
CA GLY A 23 -0.65 12.65 4.20
C GLY A 23 -0.34 12.49 2.72
N PHE A 24 0.01 11.28 2.26
CA PHE A 24 0.29 10.95 0.86
C PHE A 24 1.31 11.87 0.17
N GLU A 25 2.31 12.34 0.92
CA GLU A 25 3.32 13.28 0.42
C GLU A 25 4.53 12.59 -0.25
N ASN A 26 4.77 11.30 0.07
CA ASN A 26 5.98 10.59 -0.32
C ASN A 26 5.72 9.67 -1.52
N TRP A 27 6.19 10.08 -2.70
CA TRP A 27 6.04 9.35 -3.94
C TRP A 27 7.39 9.18 -4.60
N THR A 28 7.67 7.97 -5.07
CA THR A 28 8.88 7.67 -5.83
C THR A 28 8.52 7.33 -7.27
N GLN A 29 9.27 7.92 -8.22
CA GLN A 29 9.15 7.53 -9.61
C GLN A 29 9.72 6.13 -9.80
N GLN A 30 8.88 5.21 -10.21
CA GLN A 30 9.22 3.85 -10.60
C GLN A 30 9.54 3.81 -12.08
N ASN A 31 10.31 2.82 -12.48
CA ASN A 31 10.55 2.51 -13.88
C ASN A 31 10.76 1.01 -14.08
N THR A 32 10.35 0.52 -15.23
CA THR A 32 10.63 -0.84 -15.67
C THR A 32 10.81 -0.89 -17.18
N LEU A 33 11.53 -1.91 -17.66
CA LEU A 33 11.63 -2.22 -19.05
C LEU A 33 10.53 -3.22 -19.43
N ILE A 34 9.74 -2.91 -20.44
CA ILE A 34 8.79 -3.85 -21.04
C ILE A 34 9.27 -4.29 -22.40
N LEU A 35 9.01 -5.54 -22.75
CA LEU A 35 9.36 -6.09 -24.05
C LEU A 35 8.39 -5.57 -25.11
N ASP A 36 8.91 -4.89 -26.13
CA ASP A 36 8.10 -4.36 -27.22
C ASP A 36 7.57 -5.50 -28.12
N ASP A 37 6.38 -5.30 -28.69
CA ASP A 37 5.68 -6.24 -29.59
C ASP A 37 5.13 -7.52 -28.92
N TYR A 38 5.27 -7.65 -27.58
CA TYR A 38 4.79 -8.81 -26.83
C TYR A 38 4.07 -8.40 -25.55
N ARG A 39 3.06 -9.17 -25.21
CA ARG A 39 2.52 -9.21 -23.84
C ARG A 39 3.46 -10.08 -23.01
N SER A 40 3.65 -9.74 -21.75
CA SER A 40 4.57 -10.46 -20.86
C SER A 40 4.11 -10.38 -19.41
N SER A 41 4.71 -11.14 -18.54
CA SER A 41 4.47 -11.08 -17.09
C SER A 41 4.86 -9.74 -16.45
N LEU A 42 5.34 -8.76 -17.20
CA LEU A 42 5.61 -7.39 -16.73
C LEU A 42 4.52 -6.39 -17.11
N ASN A 43 3.74 -6.66 -18.14
CA ASN A 43 2.74 -5.72 -18.63
C ASN A 43 1.36 -6.36 -18.83
N GLU A 44 1.14 -7.50 -18.22
CA GLU A 44 -0.15 -8.17 -18.18
C GLU A 44 -0.39 -8.77 -16.81
N GLY A 45 -1.46 -8.36 -16.16
CA GLY A 45 -1.71 -8.74 -14.77
C GLY A 45 -0.75 -8.06 -13.79
N GLN A 46 -0.54 -8.68 -12.65
CA GLN A 46 0.40 -8.17 -11.64
C GLN A 46 1.84 -8.31 -12.11
N ALA A 47 2.49 -7.20 -12.41
CA ALA A 47 3.89 -7.19 -12.79
C ALA A 47 4.80 -7.61 -11.62
N VAL A 48 5.60 -8.63 -11.85
CA VAL A 48 6.58 -9.11 -10.88
C VAL A 48 7.98 -9.02 -11.46
N ALA A 49 8.81 -8.19 -10.85
CA ALA A 49 10.18 -7.98 -11.29
C ALA A 49 10.98 -9.28 -11.38
N GLY A 50 11.71 -9.46 -12.47
CA GLY A 50 12.54 -10.64 -12.71
C GLY A 50 11.81 -11.82 -13.38
N SER A 51 10.47 -11.81 -13.46
CA SER A 51 9.75 -12.88 -14.17
C SER A 51 9.99 -12.84 -15.68
N THR A 52 9.97 -11.65 -16.27
CA THR A 52 10.47 -11.39 -17.63
C THR A 52 11.49 -10.27 -17.56
N SER A 53 12.62 -10.39 -18.26
CA SER A 53 13.69 -9.39 -18.21
C SER A 53 14.52 -9.37 -19.46
N GLN A 54 15.11 -8.21 -19.75
CA GLN A 54 16.16 -8.05 -20.75
C GLN A 54 17.46 -8.66 -20.21
N SER A 55 18.10 -9.50 -21.00
CA SER A 55 19.41 -10.09 -20.69
C SER A 55 20.50 -9.57 -21.62
N LEU A 56 21.67 -9.26 -21.09
CA LEU A 56 22.88 -8.92 -21.86
C LEU A 56 23.59 -10.17 -22.43
N ASP A 57 23.18 -11.36 -22.04
CA ASP A 57 23.68 -12.61 -22.63
C ASP A 57 22.79 -12.95 -23.83
N ALA A 58 23.25 -12.65 -25.02
CA ALA A 58 22.56 -12.80 -26.29
C ALA A 58 23.28 -13.77 -27.22
N ASN A 59 22.54 -14.47 -28.10
CA ASN A 59 23.11 -15.24 -29.21
C ASN A 59 23.48 -14.32 -30.37
N MET A 60 22.64 -13.36 -30.68
CA MET A 60 22.82 -12.34 -31.70
C MET A 60 22.47 -10.95 -31.11
N GLY A 61 23.15 -9.90 -31.55
CA GLY A 61 22.88 -8.53 -31.12
C GLY A 61 23.41 -8.26 -29.69
N ASN A 62 22.65 -7.49 -28.92
CA ASN A 62 23.04 -7.03 -27.59
C ASN A 62 22.21 -7.66 -26.48
N TYR A 63 20.99 -8.07 -26.78
CA TYR A 63 20.01 -8.51 -25.78
C TYR A 63 19.33 -9.81 -26.19
N SER A 64 18.81 -10.49 -25.21
CA SER A 64 17.84 -11.59 -25.34
C SER A 64 16.71 -11.41 -24.35
N VAL A 65 15.58 -12.10 -24.53
CA VAL A 65 14.56 -12.18 -23.49
C VAL A 65 14.89 -13.30 -22.50
N ARG A 66 14.81 -13.00 -21.19
CA ARG A 66 14.91 -13.98 -20.11
C ARG A 66 13.55 -14.09 -19.42
N LEU A 67 13.07 -15.30 -19.31
CA LEU A 67 11.91 -15.70 -18.52
C LEU A 67 12.38 -16.47 -17.31
N GLU A 68 11.80 -16.21 -16.14
CA GLU A 68 12.17 -16.91 -14.90
C GLU A 68 10.94 -17.12 -14.03
N THR A 69 10.83 -18.28 -13.43
CA THR A 69 9.87 -18.54 -12.36
C THR A 69 10.41 -17.99 -11.05
N VAL A 70 9.74 -17.01 -10.49
CA VAL A 70 10.16 -16.30 -9.28
C VAL A 70 9.16 -16.50 -8.14
N LEU A 71 9.63 -16.35 -6.90
CA LEU A 71 8.76 -16.24 -5.73
C LEU A 71 8.40 -14.76 -5.55
N TYR A 72 7.11 -14.49 -5.42
CA TYR A 72 6.59 -13.19 -5.06
C TYR A 72 5.71 -13.35 -3.82
N MET A 73 6.18 -12.81 -2.69
CA MET A 73 5.59 -13.05 -1.38
C MET A 73 5.55 -14.56 -1.05
N SER A 74 4.36 -15.18 -1.05
CA SER A 74 4.18 -16.63 -0.87
C SER A 74 3.82 -17.37 -2.16
N ASP A 75 3.65 -16.65 -3.25
CA ASP A 75 3.14 -17.19 -4.51
C ASP A 75 4.26 -17.40 -5.53
N THR A 76 4.07 -18.35 -6.42
CA THR A 76 4.97 -18.62 -7.54
C THR A 76 4.44 -17.93 -8.79
N VAL A 77 5.27 -17.07 -9.39
CA VAL A 77 4.95 -16.35 -10.63
C VAL A 77 5.90 -16.82 -11.73
N PHE A 78 5.33 -17.31 -12.81
CA PHE A 78 6.12 -17.73 -13.98
C PHE A 78 6.37 -16.56 -14.92
N GLY A 79 7.55 -16.54 -15.52
CA GLY A 79 7.88 -15.61 -16.60
C GLY A 79 7.28 -16.07 -17.91
N TYR A 80 6.74 -15.13 -18.69
CA TYR A 80 6.25 -15.43 -20.04
C TYR A 80 6.33 -14.22 -20.96
N PHE A 81 6.32 -14.50 -22.26
CA PHE A 81 5.95 -13.57 -23.30
C PHE A 81 4.98 -14.24 -24.29
N ILE A 82 4.12 -13.46 -24.93
CA ILE A 82 3.23 -13.93 -25.96
C ILE A 82 2.90 -12.79 -26.94
N SER A 83 2.88 -13.09 -28.24
CA SER A 83 2.30 -12.21 -29.26
C SER A 83 0.87 -12.63 -29.54
N GLY A 84 -0.05 -11.65 -29.68
CA GLY A 84 -1.48 -11.90 -29.83
C GLY A 84 -2.21 -12.15 -28.53
N ASP A 85 -3.46 -12.57 -28.66
CA ASP A 85 -4.37 -12.84 -27.55
C ASP A 85 -4.77 -14.33 -27.57
N PRO A 86 -4.26 -15.14 -26.62
CA PRO A 86 -4.57 -16.56 -26.56
C PRO A 86 -6.03 -16.84 -26.16
N ASP A 87 -6.67 -15.95 -25.39
CA ASP A 87 -8.03 -16.13 -24.90
C ASP A 87 -9.05 -15.99 -26.03
N ASN A 88 -8.79 -15.04 -26.91
CA ASN A 88 -9.62 -14.78 -28.08
C ASN A 88 -9.08 -15.43 -29.38
N MET A 89 -7.98 -16.17 -29.27
CA MET A 89 -7.28 -16.78 -30.42
C MET A 89 -6.93 -15.76 -31.53
N THR A 90 -6.63 -14.52 -31.12
CA THR A 90 -6.29 -13.44 -32.02
C THR A 90 -4.78 -13.43 -32.25
N PRO A 91 -4.29 -13.68 -33.49
CA PRO A 91 -2.86 -13.66 -33.78
C PRO A 91 -2.28 -12.25 -33.63
N GLY A 92 -1.02 -12.18 -33.17
CA GLY A 92 -0.34 -10.90 -32.91
C GLY A 92 0.57 -10.43 -34.04
N GLN A 93 0.96 -11.32 -34.98
CA GLN A 93 1.99 -11.00 -35.97
C GLN A 93 1.60 -11.45 -37.37
N GLN A 94 2.03 -10.67 -38.35
CA GLN A 94 1.79 -10.98 -39.77
C GLN A 94 2.77 -12.04 -40.29
N VAL A 95 2.25 -13.01 -41.03
CA VAL A 95 3.03 -13.98 -41.77
C VAL A 95 2.91 -13.69 -43.26
N THR A 96 4.04 -13.58 -43.94
CA THR A 96 4.14 -13.38 -45.40
C THR A 96 4.78 -14.57 -46.09
N LEU A 97 5.33 -15.50 -45.33
CA LEU A 97 5.94 -16.72 -45.83
C LEU A 97 4.85 -17.71 -46.22
N ASN A 98 4.88 -18.14 -47.50
CA ASN A 98 3.96 -19.16 -48.01
C ASN A 98 4.28 -20.50 -47.45
N ASP A 99 3.96 -21.34 -46.84
CA ASP A 99 4.45 -22.65 -46.41
C ASP A 99 5.41 -22.55 -45.22
N VAL A 100 4.83 -22.34 -44.06
CA VAL A 100 5.60 -22.33 -42.79
C VAL A 100 5.77 -23.78 -42.31
N ASP A 101 7.00 -24.28 -42.38
CA ASP A 101 7.37 -25.61 -41.92
C ASP A 101 7.67 -25.62 -40.39
N SER A 102 8.47 -24.68 -39.96
CA SER A 102 8.94 -24.65 -38.57
C SER A 102 9.18 -23.24 -38.01
N VAL A 103 9.15 -23.10 -36.69
CA VAL A 103 9.77 -22.00 -35.96
C VAL A 103 11.17 -22.46 -35.55
N ILE A 104 12.14 -21.61 -35.83
CA ILE A 104 13.55 -21.83 -35.46
C ILE A 104 14.03 -20.66 -34.60
N GLY A 105 15.08 -20.90 -33.82
CA GLY A 105 15.71 -19.87 -32.99
C GLY A 105 16.76 -20.50 -32.07
N TYR A 106 17.17 -19.73 -31.09
CA TYR A 106 18.15 -20.18 -30.09
C TYR A 106 17.58 -20.02 -28.69
N TYR A 107 18.01 -20.94 -27.82
CA TYR A 107 17.68 -20.83 -26.40
C TYR A 107 18.84 -21.26 -25.51
N LYS A 108 18.80 -20.82 -24.27
CA LYS A 108 19.66 -21.17 -23.17
C LYS A 108 18.81 -21.28 -21.91
N ALA A 109 19.01 -22.31 -21.08
CA ALA A 109 18.08 -22.57 -19.98
C ALA A 109 18.75 -23.27 -18.82
N ASP A 110 18.22 -23.03 -17.60
CA ASP A 110 18.42 -23.85 -16.43
C ASP A 110 17.04 -24.23 -15.86
N ILE A 111 16.67 -25.47 -16.07
CA ILE A 111 15.34 -26.00 -15.75
C ILE A 111 15.46 -26.88 -14.51
N GLN A 112 14.71 -26.52 -13.48
CA GLN A 112 14.71 -27.26 -12.22
C GLN A 112 14.17 -28.69 -12.41
N PRO A 113 14.61 -29.66 -11.60
CA PRO A 113 14.12 -31.04 -11.69
C PRO A 113 12.59 -31.11 -11.60
N ASN A 114 11.97 -31.87 -12.52
CA ASN A 114 10.52 -32.04 -12.66
C ASN A 114 9.77 -30.81 -13.16
N ASP A 115 10.46 -29.79 -13.67
CA ASP A 115 9.88 -28.64 -14.31
C ASP A 115 10.01 -28.70 -15.84
N SER A 116 9.29 -27.81 -16.53
CA SER A 116 9.37 -27.66 -17.97
C SER A 116 9.05 -26.22 -18.39
N VAL A 117 9.65 -25.79 -19.50
CA VAL A 117 9.30 -24.55 -20.16
C VAL A 117 8.38 -24.86 -21.32
N LEU A 118 7.24 -24.18 -21.33
CA LEU A 118 6.28 -24.24 -22.43
C LEU A 118 6.73 -23.29 -23.56
N PHE A 119 6.68 -23.78 -24.79
CA PHE A 119 6.75 -22.96 -25.99
C PHE A 119 5.55 -23.29 -26.88
N ILE A 120 4.81 -22.26 -27.29
CA ILE A 120 3.64 -22.43 -28.14
C ILE A 120 3.77 -21.57 -29.41
N CYS A 121 3.25 -22.08 -30.52
CA CYS A 121 3.02 -21.32 -31.71
C CYS A 121 1.75 -21.80 -32.39
N ALA A 122 0.99 -20.88 -32.96
CA ALA A 122 -0.20 -21.17 -33.75
C ALA A 122 -0.25 -20.20 -34.92
N THR A 123 -0.56 -20.71 -36.09
CA THR A 123 -0.76 -19.92 -37.32
C THR A 123 -2.22 -19.98 -37.76
N THR A 124 -2.68 -18.89 -38.36
CA THR A 124 -4.00 -18.84 -38.98
C THR A 124 -3.87 -18.44 -40.46
N PHE A 125 -4.89 -18.77 -41.21
CA PHE A 125 -5.12 -18.27 -42.55
C PHE A 125 -6.60 -17.87 -42.72
N LEU A 126 -6.86 -16.62 -43.04
CA LEU A 126 -8.21 -16.05 -43.07
C LEU A 126 -8.98 -16.33 -41.77
N SER A 127 -8.32 -16.11 -40.62
CA SER A 127 -8.83 -16.36 -39.27
C SER A 127 -9.15 -17.82 -38.92
N ASN A 128 -8.75 -18.80 -39.75
CA ASN A 128 -8.88 -20.21 -39.44
C ASN A 128 -7.52 -20.81 -39.03
N PRO A 129 -7.46 -21.72 -38.07
CA PRO A 129 -6.22 -22.42 -37.77
C PRO A 129 -5.61 -23.11 -38.97
N SER A 130 -4.31 -22.91 -39.21
CA SER A 130 -3.59 -23.46 -40.35
C SER A 130 -2.41 -24.34 -39.97
N GLY A 131 -1.86 -24.18 -38.79
CA GLY A 131 -0.78 -24.98 -38.23
C GLY A 131 -0.42 -24.54 -36.83
N GLY A 132 0.53 -25.25 -36.21
CA GLY A 132 0.99 -24.90 -34.87
C GLY A 132 1.44 -26.10 -34.05
N GLY A 133 1.91 -25.82 -32.82
CA GLY A 133 2.32 -26.84 -31.89
C GLY A 133 2.57 -26.32 -30.50
N THR A 134 2.57 -27.24 -29.56
CA THR A 134 2.93 -27.04 -28.15
C THR A 134 4.15 -27.88 -27.85
N TYR A 135 5.20 -27.27 -27.34
CA TYR A 135 6.48 -27.89 -27.05
C TYR A 135 6.90 -27.69 -25.62
N PHE A 136 7.47 -28.72 -25.03
CA PHE A 136 7.98 -28.67 -23.67
C PHE A 136 9.48 -28.91 -23.67
N LEU A 137 10.22 -27.93 -23.15
CA LEU A 137 11.65 -28.03 -22.90
C LEU A 137 11.86 -28.48 -21.45
N THR A 138 12.56 -29.59 -21.26
CA THR A 138 12.75 -30.22 -19.93
C THR A 138 14.22 -30.37 -19.54
N GLN A 139 15.13 -29.89 -20.41
CA GLN A 139 16.57 -30.08 -20.21
C GLN A 139 17.28 -28.73 -20.19
N SER A 140 18.11 -28.51 -19.20
CA SER A 140 18.99 -27.36 -19.11
C SER A 140 20.00 -27.33 -20.26
N GLN A 141 20.29 -26.13 -20.78
CA GLN A 141 21.27 -25.87 -21.82
C GLN A 141 22.15 -24.67 -21.40
N SER A 142 23.38 -24.94 -21.02
CA SER A 142 24.30 -23.89 -20.55
C SER A 142 24.87 -23.03 -21.69
N ASN A 143 24.74 -23.45 -22.94
CA ASN A 143 25.17 -22.73 -24.12
C ASN A 143 23.97 -22.47 -25.03
N TRP A 144 24.06 -21.40 -25.82
CA TRP A 144 23.07 -21.10 -26.85
C TRP A 144 22.91 -22.32 -27.78
N THR A 145 21.70 -22.87 -27.77
CA THR A 145 21.37 -24.10 -28.51
C THR A 145 20.25 -23.81 -29.50
N ARG A 146 20.46 -24.19 -30.76
CA ARG A 146 19.45 -23.99 -31.79
C ARG A 146 18.29 -24.94 -31.59
N PHE A 147 17.06 -24.45 -31.71
CA PHE A 147 15.85 -25.25 -31.77
C PHE A 147 15.19 -25.15 -33.15
N ALA A 148 14.35 -26.12 -33.48
CA ALA A 148 13.45 -26.10 -34.64
C ALA A 148 12.19 -26.89 -34.25
N PHE A 149 11.08 -26.18 -34.16
CA PHE A 149 9.78 -26.77 -33.82
C PHE A 149 8.91 -26.81 -35.06
N TYR A 150 8.42 -27.99 -35.42
CA TYR A 150 7.61 -28.19 -36.62
C TYR A 150 6.21 -27.58 -36.40
N ILE A 151 5.74 -26.77 -37.36
CA ILE A 151 4.43 -26.13 -37.36
C ILE A 151 3.48 -26.76 -38.35
N GLY A 152 4.00 -27.05 -39.55
CA GLY A 152 3.27 -27.72 -40.63
C GLY A 152 2.11 -26.91 -41.18
N ALA A 153 2.31 -25.63 -41.45
CA ALA A 153 1.29 -24.71 -41.96
C ALA A 153 1.53 -24.40 -43.44
N PRO A 154 0.85 -25.06 -44.36
CA PRO A 154 1.07 -24.88 -45.82
C PRO A 154 0.65 -23.50 -46.33
N VAL A 155 -0.21 -22.82 -45.61
CA VAL A 155 -0.63 -21.44 -45.83
C VAL A 155 -0.83 -20.73 -44.49
N SER A 156 -0.38 -19.48 -44.37
CA SER A 156 -0.53 -18.69 -43.14
C SER A 156 -0.54 -17.22 -43.50
N ASP A 157 -1.27 -16.42 -42.76
CA ASP A 157 -1.26 -14.96 -42.83
C ASP A 157 -0.94 -14.32 -41.46
N SER A 158 -1.09 -15.09 -40.37
CA SER A 158 -0.89 -14.59 -39.05
C SER A 158 -0.29 -15.66 -38.09
N LEU A 159 0.43 -15.20 -37.10
CA LEU A 159 1.13 -16.01 -36.11
C LEU A 159 0.83 -15.53 -34.69
N MET A 160 0.55 -16.47 -33.79
CA MET A 160 0.67 -16.31 -32.34
C MET A 160 1.85 -17.16 -31.89
N ILE A 161 2.73 -16.58 -31.07
CA ILE A 161 3.90 -17.26 -30.52
C ILE A 161 4.11 -16.84 -29.07
N GLY A 162 4.48 -17.77 -28.20
CA GLY A 162 4.75 -17.48 -26.81
C GLY A 162 5.58 -18.56 -26.12
N ALA A 163 6.12 -18.20 -24.96
CA ALA A 163 6.82 -19.11 -24.07
C ALA A 163 6.54 -18.75 -22.60
N ALA A 164 6.59 -19.75 -21.72
CA ALA A 164 6.39 -19.58 -20.30
C ALA A 164 7.25 -20.54 -19.48
N THR A 165 7.80 -20.09 -18.34
CA THR A 165 8.49 -20.93 -17.35
C THR A 165 7.49 -21.60 -16.41
N GLY A 166 6.69 -22.51 -16.97
CA GLY A 166 5.59 -23.20 -16.32
C GLY A 166 4.67 -23.75 -17.38
N ASN A 167 3.56 -24.32 -16.96
CA ASN A 167 2.55 -24.80 -17.88
C ASN A 167 1.16 -24.22 -17.52
N PRO A 168 0.84 -23.00 -17.96
CA PRO A 168 -0.45 -22.38 -17.69
C PRO A 168 -1.63 -23.20 -18.26
N LEU A 169 -1.40 -24.02 -19.29
CA LEU A 169 -2.44 -24.91 -19.84
C LEU A 169 -2.84 -26.04 -18.90
N ALA A 170 -2.00 -26.37 -17.92
CA ALA A 170 -2.23 -27.41 -16.90
C ALA A 170 -2.28 -26.82 -15.47
N ASP A 171 -2.47 -25.52 -15.33
CA ASP A 171 -2.45 -24.79 -14.06
C ASP A 171 -1.19 -25.03 -13.22
N PHE A 172 -0.06 -25.26 -13.89
CA PHE A 172 1.24 -25.48 -13.26
C PHE A 172 2.11 -24.22 -13.38
N ARG A 173 2.41 -23.59 -12.26
CA ARG A 173 3.13 -22.30 -12.21
C ARG A 173 4.65 -22.40 -12.30
N GLY A 174 5.19 -23.61 -12.50
CA GLY A 174 6.63 -23.85 -12.55
C GLY A 174 7.29 -23.92 -11.18
N ILE A 175 8.60 -24.17 -11.18
CA ILE A 175 9.43 -24.27 -9.99
C ILE A 175 10.35 -23.05 -9.90
N PRO A 176 10.36 -22.29 -8.80
CA PRO A 176 11.23 -21.11 -8.64
C PRO A 176 12.70 -21.43 -8.95
N GLY A 177 13.34 -20.56 -9.74
CA GLY A 177 14.70 -20.75 -10.23
C GLY A 177 14.79 -21.44 -11.59
N THR A 178 13.69 -21.96 -12.15
CA THR A 178 13.66 -22.30 -13.58
C THR A 178 13.71 -21.05 -14.40
N TRP A 179 14.66 -20.97 -15.34
CA TRP A 179 14.74 -19.86 -16.28
C TRP A 179 15.09 -20.34 -17.68
N ILE A 180 14.71 -19.54 -18.66
CA ILE A 180 15.05 -19.70 -20.07
C ILE A 180 15.32 -18.35 -20.72
N GLN A 181 16.22 -18.31 -21.67
CA GLN A 181 16.46 -17.20 -22.57
C GLN A 181 16.13 -17.64 -24.00
N PHE A 182 15.53 -16.74 -24.76
CA PHE A 182 15.30 -16.93 -26.20
C PHE A 182 15.94 -15.81 -26.99
N ASP A 183 16.38 -16.16 -28.22
CA ASP A 183 16.96 -15.21 -29.11
C ASP A 183 16.80 -15.68 -30.57
N ASP A 184 16.79 -14.71 -31.52
CA ASP A 184 16.81 -14.90 -32.96
C ASP A 184 15.74 -15.87 -33.49
N ILE A 185 14.49 -15.63 -33.09
CA ILE A 185 13.35 -16.47 -33.49
C ILE A 185 12.87 -16.09 -34.88
N GLN A 186 12.73 -17.10 -35.77
CA GLN A 186 12.32 -16.94 -37.14
C GLN A 186 11.33 -18.03 -37.56
N LEU A 187 10.47 -17.71 -38.49
CA LEU A 187 9.73 -18.71 -39.26
C LEU A 187 10.62 -19.25 -40.40
N LYS A 188 10.47 -20.54 -40.71
CA LYS A 188 11.19 -21.20 -41.78
C LYS A 188 10.23 -22.02 -42.67
N SER A 189 10.34 -21.86 -43.99
CA SER A 189 9.59 -22.67 -44.96
C SER A 189 10.21 -24.06 -45.15
N SER A 190 9.47 -24.97 -45.76
CA SER A 190 9.97 -26.28 -46.19
C SER A 190 11.13 -26.20 -47.21
N THR A 191 11.20 -25.10 -47.96
CA THR A 191 12.29 -24.81 -48.92
C THR A 191 13.49 -24.14 -48.28
N GLY A 192 13.44 -23.81 -46.98
CA GLY A 192 14.53 -23.19 -46.23
C GLY A 192 14.56 -21.68 -46.22
N VAL A 193 13.59 -21.00 -46.82
CA VAL A 193 13.43 -19.55 -46.77
C VAL A 193 12.99 -19.16 -45.33
N THR A 194 13.53 -18.10 -44.77
CA THR A 194 13.18 -17.61 -43.42
C THR A 194 12.46 -16.26 -43.48
N GLN A 195 11.62 -16.01 -42.46
CA GLN A 195 11.01 -14.72 -42.18
C GLN A 195 11.26 -14.38 -40.71
N ASN A 196 11.78 -13.20 -40.44
CA ASN A 196 11.86 -12.67 -39.09
C ASN A 196 10.46 -12.37 -38.55
N ILE A 197 10.21 -12.71 -37.31
CA ILE A 197 9.04 -12.23 -36.56
C ILE A 197 9.32 -10.83 -35.99
N LEU A 198 8.30 -10.14 -35.47
CA LEU A 198 8.51 -8.85 -34.82
C LEU A 198 9.43 -9.02 -33.63
N ASN A 199 10.37 -8.09 -33.45
CA ASN A 199 11.37 -8.10 -32.37
C ASN A 199 12.03 -9.49 -32.17
N ASN A 200 12.38 -10.16 -33.25
CA ASN A 200 12.80 -11.57 -33.32
C ASN A 200 14.06 -11.89 -32.50
N SER A 201 14.94 -10.91 -32.30
CA SER A 201 16.14 -11.01 -31.47
C SER A 201 16.03 -10.23 -30.16
N PHE A 202 14.82 -9.83 -29.77
CA PHE A 202 14.51 -9.19 -28.49
C PHE A 202 15.35 -7.96 -28.16
N GLU A 203 15.70 -7.17 -29.18
CA GLU A 203 16.50 -5.96 -29.03
C GLU A 203 15.69 -4.73 -28.61
N ASN A 204 14.36 -4.75 -28.87
CA ASN A 204 13.50 -3.60 -28.64
C ASN A 204 12.79 -3.73 -27.27
N TRP A 205 13.08 -2.75 -26.41
CA TRP A 205 12.51 -2.63 -25.07
C TRP A 205 12.17 -1.17 -24.81
N SER A 206 11.02 -0.92 -24.27
CA SER A 206 10.58 0.42 -23.86
C SER A 206 10.66 0.59 -22.36
N THR A 207 11.10 1.78 -21.92
CA THR A 207 11.04 2.15 -20.50
C THR A 207 9.68 2.75 -20.19
N VAL A 208 8.97 2.16 -19.24
CA VAL A 208 7.74 2.71 -18.66
C VAL A 208 8.07 3.31 -17.31
N THR A 209 7.54 4.50 -17.04
CA THR A 209 7.72 5.21 -15.77
C THR A 209 6.38 5.64 -15.21
N TRP A 210 6.23 5.56 -13.88
CA TRP A 210 5.07 6.05 -13.16
C TRP A 210 5.48 6.50 -11.76
N ASP A 211 4.68 7.37 -11.12
CA ASP A 211 4.83 7.67 -9.71
C ASP A 211 4.06 6.61 -8.89
N ASP A 212 4.67 6.09 -7.83
CA ASP A 212 4.01 5.18 -6.89
C ASP A 212 4.22 5.67 -5.46
N LEU A 213 3.25 5.40 -4.60
CA LEU A 213 3.25 5.86 -3.21
C LEU A 213 4.23 5.01 -2.39
N ASP A 214 5.13 5.66 -1.66
CA ASP A 214 6.14 4.98 -0.85
C ASP A 214 5.51 4.18 0.29
N ASN A 215 6.01 2.96 0.49
CA ASN A 215 5.54 2.00 1.51
C ASN A 215 4.08 1.53 1.34
N TRP A 216 3.47 1.81 0.20
CA TRP A 216 2.17 1.29 -0.17
C TRP A 216 2.28 0.39 -1.40
N GLN A 217 1.41 -0.59 -1.49
CA GLN A 217 1.19 -1.33 -2.72
C GLN A 217 -0.04 -0.73 -3.42
N THR A 218 0.11 -0.42 -4.70
CA THR A 218 -0.96 0.16 -5.51
C THR A 218 -1.33 -0.77 -6.67
N PHE A 219 -2.50 -0.58 -7.25
CA PHE A 219 -2.89 -1.32 -8.47
C PHE A 219 -2.17 -0.81 -9.72
N ASN A 220 -1.24 0.13 -9.63
CA ASN A 220 -0.40 0.54 -10.76
C ASN A 220 0.43 -0.63 -11.32
N GLN A 221 0.78 -1.60 -10.49
CA GLN A 221 1.49 -2.80 -10.93
C GLN A 221 0.69 -3.67 -11.93
N TRP A 222 -0.64 -3.51 -12.01
CA TRP A 222 -1.49 -4.16 -13.04
C TRP A 222 -1.70 -3.29 -14.29
N ALA A 223 -1.19 -2.06 -14.27
CA ALA A 223 -1.33 -1.10 -15.37
C ALA A 223 0.02 -0.78 -16.04
N ILE A 224 1.07 -1.54 -15.77
CA ILE A 224 2.38 -1.33 -16.39
C ILE A 224 2.29 -1.57 -17.89
N GLY A 225 2.69 -0.58 -18.69
CA GLY A 225 2.54 -0.59 -20.14
C GLY A 225 1.23 0.03 -20.66
N GLU A 226 0.29 0.32 -19.77
CA GLU A 226 -0.92 1.05 -20.12
C GLU A 226 -0.67 2.56 -20.19
N PRO A 227 -1.42 3.30 -21.02
CA PRO A 227 -1.26 4.75 -21.13
C PRO A 227 -1.77 5.53 -19.91
N VAL A 228 -2.43 4.84 -18.98
CA VAL A 228 -3.07 5.42 -17.80
C VAL A 228 -2.81 4.58 -16.56
N MET A 229 -2.66 5.25 -15.41
CA MET A 229 -2.48 4.59 -14.11
C MET A 229 -3.72 4.76 -13.24
N PRO A 230 -4.23 3.71 -12.61
CA PRO A 230 -5.43 3.80 -11.77
C PRO A 230 -5.19 4.50 -10.43
N VAL A 231 -3.95 4.58 -9.95
CA VAL A 231 -3.57 5.32 -8.75
C VAL A 231 -2.60 6.42 -9.12
N VAL A 232 -2.95 7.67 -8.77
CA VAL A 232 -2.25 8.86 -9.24
C VAL A 232 -1.88 9.75 -8.07
N LYS A 233 -0.70 10.33 -8.13
CA LYS A 233 -0.25 11.44 -7.30
C LYS A 233 -1.01 12.70 -7.70
N SER A 234 -1.96 13.11 -6.89
CA SER A 234 -2.80 14.28 -7.16
C SER A 234 -2.21 15.54 -6.53
N THR A 235 -2.21 16.65 -7.26
CA THR A 235 -1.92 17.99 -6.70
C THR A 235 -3.15 18.70 -6.15
N ASP A 236 -4.34 18.11 -6.31
CA ASP A 236 -5.54 18.53 -5.59
C ASP A 236 -5.49 17.88 -4.20
N ALA A 237 -4.82 18.54 -3.26
CA ALA A 237 -4.62 18.08 -1.90
C ALA A 237 -5.44 18.90 -0.90
N TYR A 238 -5.90 18.28 0.17
CA TYR A 238 -6.51 19.00 1.29
C TYR A 238 -5.45 19.71 2.12
N SER A 239 -4.36 19.01 2.41
CA SER A 239 -3.20 19.54 3.12
C SER A 239 -1.90 19.16 2.39
N GLY A 240 -0.79 19.85 2.68
CA GLY A 240 0.49 19.56 2.02
C GLY A 240 0.50 19.89 0.53
N ASN A 241 1.15 19.02 -0.25
CA ASN A 241 1.33 19.19 -1.69
C ASN A 241 0.57 18.16 -2.52
N TYR A 242 0.34 16.97 -1.97
CA TYR A 242 -0.20 15.82 -2.69
C TYR A 242 -1.27 15.08 -1.89
N ALA A 243 -2.15 14.44 -2.62
CA ALA A 243 -3.13 13.47 -2.14
C ALA A 243 -3.05 12.21 -2.99
N ILE A 244 -3.64 11.12 -2.53
CA ILE A 244 -3.82 9.93 -3.36
C ILE A 244 -5.15 10.01 -4.12
N GLU A 245 -5.08 9.89 -5.44
CA GLU A 245 -6.26 9.81 -6.31
C GLU A 245 -6.35 8.41 -6.91
N LEU A 246 -7.51 7.78 -6.76
CA LEU A 246 -7.82 6.45 -7.25
C LEU A 246 -8.92 6.53 -8.30
N ASN A 247 -8.72 5.89 -9.45
CA ASN A 247 -9.62 5.96 -10.59
C ASN A 247 -10.02 4.57 -11.07
N VAL A 248 -11.24 4.42 -11.58
CA VAL A 248 -11.64 3.23 -12.34
C VAL A 248 -11.53 3.54 -13.83
N LEU A 249 -10.62 2.86 -14.51
CA LEU A 249 -10.24 3.13 -15.90
C LEU A 249 -10.44 1.88 -16.78
N LEU A 250 -10.28 2.04 -18.09
CA LEU A 250 -10.12 0.93 -19.01
C LEU A 250 -8.66 0.80 -19.43
N ASN A 251 -8.18 -0.43 -19.49
CA ASN A 251 -6.92 -0.74 -20.15
C ASN A 251 -7.06 -0.73 -21.68
N SER A 252 -5.96 -0.93 -22.39
CA SER A 252 -5.92 -0.96 -23.86
C SER A 252 -6.76 -2.08 -24.48
N ASN A 253 -7.04 -3.14 -23.73
CA ASN A 253 -7.86 -4.27 -24.16
C ASN A 253 -9.35 -4.07 -23.86
N GLY A 254 -9.72 -3.02 -23.13
CA GLY A 254 -11.09 -2.75 -22.71
C GLY A 254 -11.48 -3.39 -21.37
N ASP A 255 -10.51 -3.95 -20.62
CA ASP A 255 -10.74 -4.47 -19.27
C ASP A 255 -10.68 -3.35 -18.24
N THR A 256 -11.31 -3.59 -17.10
CA THR A 256 -11.37 -2.60 -16.03
C THR A 256 -10.09 -2.60 -15.19
N LEU A 257 -9.44 -1.46 -15.10
CA LEU A 257 -8.39 -1.16 -14.12
C LEU A 257 -9.01 -0.46 -12.91
N TRP A 258 -8.87 -1.03 -11.74
CA TRP A 258 -9.42 -0.46 -10.51
C TRP A 258 -8.38 0.37 -9.77
N GLY A 259 -8.79 1.51 -9.22
CA GLY A 259 -7.98 2.26 -8.27
C GLY A 259 -8.02 1.60 -6.90
N ALA A 260 -6.91 1.06 -6.46
CA ALA A 260 -6.75 0.50 -5.13
C ALA A 260 -5.33 0.71 -4.59
N ALA A 261 -5.23 0.91 -3.27
CA ALA A 261 -3.98 1.04 -2.56
C ALA A 261 -4.08 0.45 -1.15
N THR A 262 -2.99 -0.11 -0.65
CA THR A 262 -2.90 -0.64 0.73
C THR A 262 -1.48 -0.46 1.27
N ASN A 263 -1.34 -0.19 2.56
CA ASN A 263 -0.05 -0.28 3.27
C ASN A 263 0.32 -1.73 3.64
N GLY A 264 -0.47 -2.69 3.17
CA GLY A 264 -0.20 -4.12 3.20
C GLY A 264 0.24 -4.64 1.83
N PHE A 265 -0.34 -5.77 1.42
CA PHE A 265 -0.11 -6.34 0.09
C PHE A 265 -1.40 -6.93 -0.51
N PHE A 266 -1.45 -6.96 -1.84
CA PHE A 266 -2.47 -7.66 -2.61
C PHE A 266 -1.98 -9.07 -2.95
N GLY A 267 -2.55 -10.09 -2.31
CA GLY A 267 -2.39 -11.49 -2.71
C GLY A 267 -3.48 -11.93 -3.68
N GLU A 268 -3.33 -13.10 -4.28
CA GLU A 268 -4.29 -13.61 -5.27
C GLU A 268 -5.72 -13.75 -4.74
N SER A 269 -5.88 -14.13 -3.48
CA SER A 269 -7.17 -14.43 -2.88
C SER A 269 -7.51 -13.54 -1.69
N TYR A 270 -6.58 -12.75 -1.18
CA TYR A 270 -6.79 -11.89 -0.02
C TYR A 270 -5.80 -10.73 0.02
N TRP A 271 -6.17 -9.68 0.70
CA TRP A 271 -5.27 -8.59 1.07
C TRP A 271 -4.69 -8.88 2.44
N GLY A 272 -3.41 -8.67 2.61
CA GLY A 272 -2.71 -9.05 3.83
C GLY A 272 -1.63 -8.06 4.25
N GLY A 273 -0.86 -8.40 5.29
CA GLY A 273 0.21 -7.54 5.81
C GLY A 273 -0.32 -6.39 6.64
N GLY A 274 0.19 -5.21 6.41
CA GLY A 274 0.02 -3.99 7.19
C GLY A 274 1.29 -3.63 7.94
N GLU A 275 1.31 -2.48 8.59
CA GLU A 275 2.46 -1.95 9.31
C GLU A 275 2.33 -2.16 10.83
N PRO A 276 3.46 -2.23 11.58
CA PRO A 276 3.44 -2.29 13.03
C PRO A 276 2.66 -1.12 13.63
N PHE A 277 1.69 -1.41 14.49
CA PHE A 277 0.84 -0.41 15.11
C PHE A 277 0.43 -0.85 16.51
N THR A 278 0.93 -0.16 17.53
CA THR A 278 0.77 -0.55 18.94
C THR A 278 0.02 0.49 19.77
N SER A 279 -0.71 1.38 19.09
CA SER A 279 -1.52 2.43 19.72
C SER A 279 -2.99 2.06 19.75
N SER A 280 -3.76 2.67 20.67
CA SER A 280 -5.20 2.47 20.80
C SER A 280 -5.92 3.80 20.55
N PRO A 281 -6.16 4.20 19.29
CA PRO A 281 -6.93 5.40 18.98
C PRO A 281 -8.40 5.23 19.34
N VAL A 282 -9.10 6.35 19.55
CA VAL A 282 -10.54 6.41 19.81
C VAL A 282 -11.34 6.84 18.59
N ALA A 283 -10.68 7.37 17.58
CA ALA A 283 -11.28 7.66 16.27
C ALA A 283 -10.21 7.71 15.19
N VAL A 284 -10.64 7.54 13.95
CA VAL A 284 -9.88 7.89 12.74
C VAL A 284 -10.63 9.00 12.00
N GLU A 285 -9.87 9.91 11.45
CA GLU A 285 -10.34 10.99 10.59
C GLU A 285 -9.53 11.02 9.30
N PHE A 286 -10.18 11.37 8.19
CA PHE A 286 -9.51 11.66 6.94
C PHE A 286 -10.37 12.59 6.09
N TYR A 287 -9.77 13.27 5.14
CA TYR A 287 -10.48 14.05 4.14
C TYR A 287 -10.59 13.27 2.84
N TYR A 288 -11.77 13.37 2.21
CA TYR A 288 -12.00 12.67 0.94
C TYR A 288 -12.89 13.46 0.00
N GLN A 289 -12.74 13.15 -1.28
CA GLN A 289 -13.68 13.45 -2.35
C GLN A 289 -14.09 12.15 -3.02
N TYR A 290 -15.34 12.03 -3.43
CA TYR A 290 -15.80 10.86 -4.18
C TYR A 290 -16.77 11.27 -5.30
N MET A 291 -16.47 10.87 -6.52
CA MET A 291 -17.27 11.07 -7.70
C MET A 291 -17.66 9.72 -8.29
N PRO A 292 -18.74 9.08 -7.80
CA PRO A 292 -19.22 7.81 -8.35
C PRO A 292 -19.84 7.99 -9.72
N VAL A 293 -19.73 6.97 -10.56
CA VAL A 293 -20.53 6.80 -11.79
C VAL A 293 -21.67 5.85 -11.50
N GLY A 294 -22.90 6.32 -11.67
CA GLY A 294 -24.10 5.54 -11.34
C GLY A 294 -24.22 5.24 -9.83
N ALA A 295 -24.54 4.01 -9.49
CA ALA A 295 -24.70 3.52 -8.11
C ALA A 295 -23.40 2.84 -7.58
N ASP A 296 -22.25 3.38 -7.91
CA ASP A 296 -20.98 2.83 -7.46
C ASP A 296 -20.66 3.16 -6.00
N THR A 297 -19.74 2.40 -5.39
CA THR A 297 -19.32 2.58 -4.00
C THR A 297 -17.83 2.46 -3.91
N CYS A 298 -17.17 3.39 -3.20
CA CYS A 298 -15.78 3.25 -2.79
C CYS A 298 -15.67 2.77 -1.34
N ASN A 299 -14.48 2.39 -0.92
CA ASN A 299 -14.20 1.96 0.44
C ASN A 299 -12.88 2.53 0.95
N VAL A 300 -12.89 3.00 2.19
CA VAL A 300 -11.70 3.33 2.98
C VAL A 300 -11.82 2.59 4.30
N SER A 301 -10.97 1.60 4.52
CA SER A 301 -11.04 0.74 5.69
C SER A 301 -9.71 0.59 6.41
N PHE A 302 -9.79 0.46 7.71
CA PHE A 302 -8.71 0.30 8.67
C PHE A 302 -8.90 -1.01 9.39
N GLU A 303 -7.99 -1.95 9.21
CA GLU A 303 -7.99 -3.24 9.89
C GLU A 303 -6.94 -3.25 11.00
N PHE A 304 -7.40 -3.30 12.22
CA PHE A 304 -6.55 -3.44 13.40
C PHE A 304 -6.40 -4.91 13.73
N LYS A 305 -5.20 -5.43 13.59
CA LYS A 305 -4.87 -6.84 13.82
C LYS A 305 -4.17 -7.03 15.15
N LYS A 306 -4.47 -8.14 15.79
CA LYS A 306 -3.80 -8.61 17.00
C LYS A 306 -3.56 -10.10 16.88
N THR A 307 -2.32 -10.55 17.00
CA THR A 307 -1.97 -11.97 16.92
C THR A 307 -2.79 -12.79 17.92
N GLY A 308 -3.48 -13.81 17.42
CA GLY A 308 -4.35 -14.68 18.22
C GLY A 308 -5.77 -14.16 18.49
N PHE A 309 -6.15 -13.03 17.94
CA PHE A 309 -7.48 -12.45 18.07
C PHE A 309 -8.09 -12.13 16.69
N PRO A 310 -9.43 -12.04 16.58
CA PRO A 310 -10.07 -11.55 15.38
C PRO A 310 -9.68 -10.09 15.10
N SER A 311 -9.61 -9.72 13.81
CA SER A 311 -9.39 -8.34 13.40
C SER A 311 -10.56 -7.44 13.80
N GLU A 312 -10.26 -6.20 14.16
CA GLU A 312 -11.22 -5.14 14.43
C GLU A 312 -11.12 -4.09 13.31
N TRP A 313 -12.24 -3.45 12.97
CA TRP A 313 -12.34 -2.63 11.78
C TRP A 313 -12.91 -1.24 12.05
N ALA A 314 -12.40 -0.26 11.31
CA ALA A 314 -12.97 1.10 11.22
C ALA A 314 -13.05 1.52 9.75
N GLY A 315 -13.69 2.67 9.49
CA GLY A 315 -13.89 3.18 8.14
C GLY A 315 -15.25 2.78 7.57
N GLY A 316 -15.36 2.72 6.23
CA GLY A 316 -16.63 2.36 5.60
C GLY A 316 -16.66 2.51 4.09
N GLY A 317 -17.80 2.13 3.53
CA GLY A 317 -18.15 2.35 2.14
C GLY A 317 -18.92 3.67 1.94
N PHE A 318 -18.60 4.38 0.86
CA PHE A 318 -19.21 5.66 0.49
C PHE A 318 -19.86 5.52 -0.88
N PHE A 319 -21.06 6.08 -1.05
CA PHE A 319 -21.87 5.96 -2.27
C PHE A 319 -22.44 7.30 -2.76
N ASN A 320 -22.31 8.35 -1.96
CA ASN A 320 -22.79 9.68 -2.35
C ASN A 320 -21.67 10.46 -3.07
N THR A 321 -22.08 11.30 -4.02
CA THR A 321 -21.16 12.26 -4.64
C THR A 321 -20.70 13.29 -3.62
N VAL A 322 -19.40 13.44 -3.47
CA VAL A 322 -18.71 14.36 -2.57
C VAL A 322 -17.63 15.09 -3.38
N PRO A 323 -18.00 16.18 -4.08
CA PRO A 323 -17.11 16.83 -5.06
C PRO A 323 -16.05 17.75 -4.43
N SER A 324 -16.11 17.99 -3.13
CA SER A 324 -15.16 18.81 -2.38
C SER A 324 -14.70 18.04 -1.16
N TYR A 325 -13.49 18.30 -0.71
CA TYR A 325 -12.97 17.65 0.49
C TYR A 325 -13.92 17.74 1.67
N THR A 326 -14.30 16.61 2.18
CA THR A 326 -15.20 16.45 3.32
C THR A 326 -14.50 15.61 4.36
N LEU A 327 -14.53 16.07 5.61
CA LEU A 327 -14.02 15.32 6.73
C LEU A 327 -14.92 14.12 7.02
N PHE A 328 -14.32 12.95 7.08
CA PHE A 328 -14.95 11.75 7.63
C PHE A 328 -14.34 11.45 8.99
N THR A 329 -15.18 11.21 9.99
CA THR A 329 -14.77 10.79 11.32
C THR A 329 -15.45 9.49 11.68
N ASN A 330 -14.70 8.48 12.10
CA ASN A 330 -15.24 7.22 12.56
C ASN A 330 -14.70 6.88 13.95
N PRO A 331 -15.56 6.79 14.97
CA PRO A 331 -15.17 6.32 16.30
C PRO A 331 -14.64 4.90 16.27
N ILE A 332 -13.59 4.64 17.05
CA ILE A 332 -12.92 3.35 17.18
C ILE A 332 -13.06 2.89 18.63
N SER A 333 -13.38 1.61 18.82
CA SER A 333 -13.39 0.97 20.14
C SER A 333 -12.71 -0.39 20.01
N LEU A 334 -11.42 -0.43 20.34
CA LEU A 334 -10.61 -1.65 20.26
C LEU A 334 -10.68 -2.43 21.58
N SER A 335 -10.93 -3.73 21.47
CA SER A 335 -10.93 -4.64 22.63
C SER A 335 -9.52 -4.97 23.12
N ASN A 336 -8.53 -4.88 22.21
CA ASN A 336 -7.13 -5.14 22.47
C ASN A 336 -6.25 -4.08 21.80
N THR A 337 -5.10 -3.78 22.39
CA THR A 337 -4.08 -2.99 21.68
C THR A 337 -3.57 -3.80 20.49
N PRO A 338 -3.70 -3.30 19.27
CA PRO A 338 -3.26 -4.01 18.08
C PRO A 338 -1.73 -4.16 18.03
N ASP A 339 -1.24 -5.03 17.18
CA ASP A 339 0.18 -5.12 16.80
C ASP A 339 0.42 -4.71 15.35
N THR A 340 -0.66 -4.63 14.54
CA THR A 340 -0.58 -4.30 13.12
C THR A 340 -1.81 -3.50 12.68
N LEU A 341 -1.60 -2.53 11.80
CA LEU A 341 -2.64 -1.78 11.10
C LEU A 341 -2.51 -1.99 9.60
N MET A 342 -3.60 -2.42 8.97
CA MET A 342 -3.72 -2.44 7.52
C MET A 342 -4.78 -1.43 7.06
N ILE A 343 -4.42 -0.57 6.13
CA ILE A 343 -5.30 0.41 5.51
C ILE A 343 -5.55 -0.01 4.07
N ASN A 344 -6.81 0.01 3.66
CA ASN A 344 -7.21 -0.32 2.31
C ASN A 344 -8.07 0.80 1.73
N LEU A 345 -7.70 1.24 0.55
CA LEU A 345 -8.40 2.24 -0.24
C LEU A 345 -8.85 1.57 -1.53
N TRP A 346 -10.12 1.74 -1.91
CA TRP A 346 -10.67 1.19 -3.14
C TRP A 346 -11.75 2.09 -3.75
N THR A 347 -11.63 2.38 -5.05
CA THR A 347 -12.50 3.34 -5.75
C THR A 347 -13.89 2.83 -6.08
N GLY A 348 -14.11 1.52 -6.21
CA GLY A 348 -15.35 0.95 -6.73
C GLY A 348 -15.14 0.17 -8.04
N ARG A 349 -16.19 0.07 -8.86
CA ARG A 349 -16.21 -0.82 -10.04
C ARG A 349 -16.58 -0.13 -11.34
N ASN A 350 -17.28 1.00 -11.29
CA ASN A 350 -17.80 1.63 -12.51
C ASN A 350 -16.75 2.56 -13.12
N ILE A 351 -16.50 2.37 -14.41
CA ILE A 351 -15.52 3.15 -15.17
C ILE A 351 -15.85 4.63 -15.07
N GLY A 352 -14.85 5.44 -14.73
CA GLY A 352 -14.95 6.87 -14.49
C GLY A 352 -15.23 7.26 -13.03
N SER A 353 -15.49 6.31 -12.12
CA SER A 353 -15.56 6.60 -10.68
C SER A 353 -14.18 7.01 -10.16
N LYS A 354 -14.16 8.01 -9.27
CA LYS A 354 -12.94 8.59 -8.70
C LYS A 354 -13.06 8.80 -7.20
N LEU A 355 -12.06 8.36 -6.45
CA LEU A 355 -11.88 8.64 -5.02
C LEU A 355 -10.57 9.40 -4.83
N VAL A 356 -10.60 10.47 -4.05
CA VAL A 356 -9.40 11.16 -3.55
C VAL A 356 -9.41 11.07 -2.04
N VAL A 357 -8.28 10.74 -1.44
CA VAL A 357 -8.12 10.65 0.02
C VAL A 357 -6.89 11.44 0.43
N ASP A 358 -6.98 12.14 1.56
CA ASP A 358 -5.89 12.90 2.11
C ASP A 358 -5.99 12.98 3.64
N ASP A 359 -4.84 13.23 4.29
CA ASP A 359 -4.71 13.62 5.69
C ASP A 359 -5.38 12.63 6.65
N ILE A 360 -4.95 11.36 6.63
CA ILE A 360 -5.40 10.33 7.57
C ILE A 360 -4.81 10.61 8.94
N ASN A 361 -5.67 10.79 9.94
CA ASN A 361 -5.29 11.10 11.32
C ASN A 361 -5.94 10.12 12.29
N PHE A 362 -5.20 9.72 13.32
CA PHE A 362 -5.75 9.03 14.47
C PHE A 362 -5.93 9.98 15.65
N ILE A 363 -7.10 9.91 16.25
CA ILE A 363 -7.42 10.64 17.46
C ILE A 363 -7.18 9.72 18.64
N TYR A 364 -6.38 10.18 19.57
CA TYR A 364 -6.09 9.48 20.80
C TYR A 364 -6.79 10.16 21.97
N PRO A 365 -7.27 9.40 22.98
CA PRO A 365 -7.68 10.01 24.21
C PRO A 365 -6.46 10.73 24.76
N VAL A 366 -6.49 12.05 24.83
CA VAL A 366 -5.58 12.75 25.72
C VAL A 366 -6.09 12.39 27.11
N GLY A 367 -5.53 11.33 27.64
CA GLY A 367 -5.71 11.07 29.04
C GLY A 367 -5.14 12.26 29.80
N VAL A 368 -6.00 13.14 30.32
CA VAL A 368 -5.84 13.37 31.71
C VAL A 368 -6.01 11.96 32.31
N SER A 369 -4.93 11.22 32.58
CA SER A 369 -5.00 10.20 33.61
C SER A 369 -5.56 10.96 34.79
N GLU A 370 -6.88 10.84 35.05
CA GLU A 370 -7.37 11.04 36.40
C GLU A 370 -6.48 10.11 37.20
N LEU A 371 -5.49 10.68 37.85
CA LEU A 371 -4.69 9.96 38.78
C LEU A 371 -5.68 9.42 39.80
N LEU A 372 -6.19 8.21 39.54
CA LEU A 372 -6.97 7.43 40.51
C LEU A 372 -6.21 7.29 41.85
N ILE A 373 -4.98 7.80 41.88
CA ILE A 373 -4.04 7.81 43.00
C ILE A 373 -4.25 9.01 43.89
N VAL A 374 -4.79 10.14 43.34
CA VAL A 374 -5.17 11.33 44.14
C VAL A 374 -6.65 11.60 44.00
N GLU A 375 -7.40 11.42 45.05
CA GLU A 375 -8.86 11.60 45.02
C GLU A 375 -9.30 13.05 45.06
N LYS A 376 -8.46 13.92 45.61
CA LYS A 376 -8.75 15.35 45.80
C LYS A 376 -7.46 16.16 45.92
N LEU A 377 -7.15 16.96 44.90
CA LEU A 377 -6.14 18.01 44.99
C LEU A 377 -6.86 19.35 45.07
N VAL A 378 -6.65 20.10 46.17
CA VAL A 378 -7.29 21.39 46.36
C VAL A 378 -6.26 22.38 46.88
N ALA A 379 -6.09 23.48 46.13
CA ALA A 379 -5.28 24.63 46.51
C ALA A 379 -6.17 25.78 46.98
N TYR A 380 -5.96 26.25 48.23
CA TYR A 380 -6.77 27.31 48.81
C TYR A 380 -6.00 28.17 49.85
N PRO A 381 -6.40 29.43 50.01
CA PRO A 381 -7.40 30.16 49.27
C PRO A 381 -6.90 30.43 47.82
N ASN A 382 -7.80 30.52 46.84
CA ASN A 382 -7.49 30.97 45.52
C ASN A 382 -8.55 32.04 45.10
N PRO A 383 -8.19 33.32 45.00
CA PRO A 383 -6.84 33.90 45.08
C PRO A 383 -6.18 33.82 46.46
N VAL A 384 -4.87 33.73 46.49
CA VAL A 384 -4.03 33.69 47.70
C VAL A 384 -3.28 35.01 47.85
N LYS A 385 -2.98 35.38 49.12
CA LYS A 385 -2.13 36.53 49.44
C LYS A 385 -0.78 36.10 49.99
N ASP A 386 -0.76 35.50 51.16
CA ASP A 386 0.48 35.21 51.88
C ASP A 386 0.77 33.69 52.00
N VAL A 387 -0.29 32.86 52.15
CA VAL A 387 -0.15 31.44 52.43
C VAL A 387 -1.13 30.62 51.58
N LEU A 388 -0.59 29.80 50.73
CA LEU A 388 -1.31 28.82 49.92
C LEU A 388 -1.31 27.48 50.67
N ASN A 389 -2.49 26.90 50.85
CA ASN A 389 -2.64 25.55 51.40
C ASN A 389 -2.93 24.60 50.25
N LEU A 390 -2.25 23.45 50.25
CA LEU A 390 -2.49 22.36 49.32
C LEU A 390 -2.96 21.16 50.12
N ARG A 391 -4.17 20.68 49.82
CA ARG A 391 -4.70 19.46 50.40
C ARG A 391 -4.84 18.40 49.30
N PHE A 392 -4.31 17.21 49.57
CA PHE A 392 -4.43 16.06 48.67
C PHE A 392 -4.58 14.76 49.45
N GLU A 393 -5.17 13.75 48.79
CA GLU A 393 -5.36 12.42 49.37
C GLU A 393 -4.72 11.38 48.44
N LEU A 394 -3.75 10.62 48.98
CA LEU A 394 -3.10 9.51 48.27
C LEU A 394 -3.83 8.21 48.57
N LYS A 395 -4.14 7.45 47.52
CA LYS A 395 -4.76 6.10 47.58
C LYS A 395 -3.76 4.99 47.81
N ALA A 396 -2.47 5.24 47.59
CA ALA A 396 -1.35 4.30 47.78
C ALA A 396 -0.07 5.05 48.18
N ASP A 397 0.91 4.29 48.64
CA ASP A 397 2.23 4.84 48.95
C ASP A 397 2.93 5.32 47.66
N LYS A 398 3.34 6.60 47.62
CA LYS A 398 3.88 7.27 46.44
C LYS A 398 4.98 8.27 46.76
N LYS A 399 5.91 8.47 45.80
CA LYS A 399 6.84 9.59 45.88
C LYS A 399 6.14 10.84 45.39
N VAL A 400 6.23 11.93 46.19
CA VAL A 400 5.52 13.19 45.89
C VAL A 400 6.51 14.35 45.86
N ILE A 401 6.46 15.11 44.74
CA ILE A 401 7.19 16.38 44.58
C ILE A 401 6.18 17.44 44.13
N VAL A 402 6.27 18.63 44.71
CA VAL A 402 5.47 19.80 44.34
C VAL A 402 6.37 20.92 43.86
N ASN A 403 6.14 21.40 42.64
CA ASN A 403 6.82 22.54 42.09
C ASN A 403 5.86 23.71 41.95
N LEU A 404 6.28 24.91 42.36
CA LEU A 404 5.58 26.16 42.08
C LEU A 404 6.25 26.80 40.87
N ILE A 405 5.46 27.10 39.82
CA ILE A 405 5.95 27.61 38.54
C ILE A 405 5.17 28.88 38.13
N ASP A 406 5.83 29.78 37.44
CA ASP A 406 5.20 30.98 36.87
C ASP A 406 4.60 30.71 35.47
N VAL A 407 3.95 31.72 34.89
CA VAL A 407 3.32 31.64 33.57
C VAL A 407 4.28 31.37 32.41
N THR A 408 5.59 31.53 32.62
CA THR A 408 6.63 31.25 31.60
C THR A 408 7.16 29.81 31.70
N GLY A 409 6.68 29.03 32.72
CA GLY A 409 7.18 27.69 33.03
C GLY A 409 8.44 27.71 33.92
N LYS A 410 8.88 28.88 34.41
CA LYS A 410 10.03 28.97 35.32
C LYS A 410 9.65 28.44 36.66
N GLN A 411 10.43 27.49 37.17
CA GLN A 411 10.29 26.93 38.53
C GLN A 411 10.77 27.92 39.58
N LEU A 412 9.88 28.25 40.48
CA LEU A 412 10.12 29.21 41.57
C LEU A 412 10.53 28.50 42.84
N SER A 413 9.91 27.36 43.15
CA SER A 413 10.18 26.57 44.34
C SER A 413 9.89 25.10 44.08
N THR A 414 10.65 24.20 44.74
CA THR A 414 10.45 22.75 44.73
C THR A 414 10.37 22.24 46.14
N PHE A 415 9.41 21.36 46.40
CA PHE A 415 9.19 20.68 47.66
C PHE A 415 9.17 19.17 47.41
N ASP A 416 10.23 18.46 47.77
CA ASP A 416 10.31 17.00 47.68
C ASP A 416 9.88 16.41 49.04
N PHE A 417 8.71 15.78 49.04
CA PHE A 417 8.16 15.13 50.25
C PHE A 417 8.63 13.67 50.36
N GLY A 418 9.39 13.16 49.40
CA GLY A 418 9.82 11.77 49.37
C GLY A 418 8.66 10.80 49.19
N HIS A 419 8.81 9.60 49.74
CA HIS A 419 7.72 8.61 49.77
C HIS A 419 6.75 8.90 50.92
N LEU A 420 5.49 9.17 50.54
CA LEU A 420 4.37 9.35 51.47
C LEU A 420 3.47 8.11 51.43
N ASN A 421 2.98 7.67 52.59
CA ASN A 421 2.04 6.55 52.65
C ASN A 421 0.64 6.97 52.19
N GLN A 422 -0.24 6.00 51.92
CA GLN A 422 -1.66 6.26 51.73
C GLN A 422 -2.22 7.15 52.85
N GLY A 423 -2.95 8.21 52.48
CA GLY A 423 -3.55 9.12 53.47
C GLY A 423 -3.82 10.52 52.96
N VAL A 424 -4.35 11.36 53.83
CA VAL A 424 -4.66 12.77 53.54
C VAL A 424 -3.55 13.67 54.06
N TYR A 425 -3.09 14.56 53.18
CA TYR A 425 -1.99 15.48 53.46
C TYR A 425 -2.45 16.93 53.29
N ASN A 426 -1.94 17.80 54.18
CA ASN A 426 -2.11 19.24 54.08
C ASN A 426 -0.73 19.88 54.15
N GLN A 427 -0.38 20.63 53.11
CA GLN A 427 0.89 21.33 53.00
C GLN A 427 0.65 22.82 52.83
N THR A 428 1.58 23.65 53.31
CA THR A 428 1.47 25.10 53.24
C THR A 428 2.68 25.67 52.53
N PHE A 429 2.44 26.62 51.64
CA PHE A 429 3.48 27.30 50.86
C PHE A 429 3.38 28.80 51.10
N ASN A 430 4.52 29.46 51.38
CA ASN A 430 4.58 30.90 51.52
C ASN A 430 4.62 31.57 50.13
N THR A 431 3.64 32.41 49.84
CA THR A 431 3.50 33.17 48.59
C THR A 431 3.65 34.65 48.78
N ALA A 432 3.98 35.15 49.98
CA ALA A 432 4.09 36.58 50.31
C ALA A 432 5.12 37.34 49.47
N ASN A 433 6.11 36.64 48.89
CA ASN A 433 7.14 37.25 48.03
C ASN A 433 6.87 37.06 46.52
N PHE A 434 5.69 36.55 46.17
CA PHE A 434 5.31 36.40 44.75
C PHE A 434 4.60 37.68 44.29
N ASP A 435 4.91 38.12 43.10
CA ASP A 435 4.17 39.24 42.49
C ASP A 435 2.71 38.82 42.19
N SER A 436 1.81 39.82 42.19
CA SER A 436 0.42 39.54 41.84
C SER A 436 0.35 38.98 40.40
N GLY A 437 -0.28 37.82 40.25
CA GLY A 437 -0.31 37.15 38.93
C GLY A 437 -0.84 35.71 39.01
N ILE A 438 -0.75 35.03 37.86
CA ILE A 438 -1.15 33.63 37.68
C ILE A 438 0.08 32.75 37.86
N TYR A 439 -0.08 31.70 38.66
CA TYR A 439 0.94 30.69 38.96
C TYR A 439 0.35 29.31 38.88
N PHE A 440 1.22 28.30 38.78
CA PHE A 440 0.83 26.90 38.70
C PHE A 440 1.55 26.09 39.78
N ILE A 441 0.83 25.08 40.30
CA ILE A 441 1.36 24.01 41.12
C ILE A 441 1.53 22.80 40.19
N GLU A 442 2.75 22.40 39.91
CA GLU A 442 3.05 21.11 39.30
C GLU A 442 3.23 20.06 40.39
N PHE A 443 2.33 19.12 40.47
CA PHE A 443 2.30 18.05 41.45
C PHE A 443 2.79 16.76 40.74
N VAL A 444 3.95 16.26 41.15
CA VAL A 444 4.61 15.10 40.54
C VAL A 444 4.49 13.93 41.51
N ILE A 445 3.89 12.83 41.02
CA ILE A 445 3.70 11.60 41.80
C ILE A 445 4.34 10.47 41.03
N ASP A 446 5.42 9.90 41.55
CA ASP A 446 6.34 9.02 40.86
C ASP A 446 6.80 9.71 39.54
N ASP A 447 6.34 9.25 38.35
CA ASP A 447 6.69 9.83 37.06
C ASP A 447 5.52 10.61 36.39
N GLU A 448 4.38 10.73 37.11
CA GLU A 448 3.20 11.40 36.55
C GLU A 448 3.08 12.83 37.11
N LYS A 449 2.53 13.74 36.30
CA LYS A 449 2.41 15.15 36.62
C LYS A 449 0.97 15.64 36.54
N MET A 450 0.56 16.43 37.55
CA MET A 450 -0.68 17.22 37.55
C MET A 450 -0.32 18.70 37.69
N VAL A 451 -1.12 19.55 37.08
CA VAL A 451 -0.92 21.00 37.17
C VAL A 451 -2.24 21.68 37.62
N GLU A 452 -2.17 22.44 38.65
CA GLU A 452 -3.28 23.22 39.22
C GLU A 452 -2.92 24.71 39.18
N ARG A 453 -3.87 25.55 38.79
CA ARG A 453 -3.68 27.02 38.72
C ARG A 453 -4.09 27.72 39.99
N PHE A 454 -3.28 28.66 40.46
CA PHE A 454 -3.67 29.59 41.50
C PHE A 454 -3.31 31.04 41.16
N ILE A 455 -3.96 32.01 41.84
CA ILE A 455 -3.78 33.43 41.59
C ILE A 455 -3.25 34.05 42.90
N VAL A 456 -2.17 34.85 42.79
CA VAL A 456 -1.63 35.69 43.86
C VAL A 456 -2.16 37.10 43.73
N GLN A 457 -2.64 37.71 44.85
CA GLN A 457 -3.17 39.10 44.89
C GLN A 457 -2.30 40.00 45.72
#